data_da752702b5aa3f27b8a7d81582b2e28c
#
_entry.id   da752702b5aa3f27b8a7d81582b2e28c
#
_cell.length_a   1.000
_cell.length_b   1.000
_cell.length_c   1.000
_cell.angle_alpha   90.00
_cell.angle_beta   90.00
_cell.angle_gamma   90.00
#
_symmetry.space_group_name_H-M   'P 1'
#
loop_
_entity.id
_entity.type
_entity.pdbx_description
1 polymer ?
#
loop_
_entity_poly.entity_id
_entity_poly.type
_entity_poly.pdbx_seq_one_letter_code
_entity_poly.pdbx_strand_id
1 'polypeptide(L)'
;DPNIYCGQCEYCLTQRPELCDHLSAVGVTRDGGLAEQFTAPATVVYKLPDNVSLRDAAAIEPVSCAVHGLDLLKLRPYQKALVIGDGFMGQIFAQLLQAYGVHQVDLAGIFDEKLQRNKEQFGVTETYNTTKEPVPTDAYDVIVEAVGLPATQAQAVAAAKKGAQVLMFGVGPQEAHFEMNTYDIYKKQLTIQGSFINPLTFRDAISLVSSGKMNIGGLISHELKLEQVQDFLDGKISGVSKAVVKVGA
;
A
#
# COMPACT_ATOMS: atom_id res chain seq x y z
N ASP A 1 10.77 -11.40 -0.26
CA ASP A 1 9.34 -11.63 -0.03
C ASP A 1 9.18 -12.41 1.29
N PRO A 2 8.41 -11.91 2.27
CA PRO A 2 8.26 -12.63 3.53
C PRO A 2 7.36 -13.87 3.42
N ASN A 3 6.50 -13.96 2.42
CA ASN A 3 5.43 -14.95 2.37
C ASN A 3 5.90 -16.30 1.84
N ILE A 4 5.55 -17.37 2.57
CA ILE A 4 5.88 -18.75 2.25
C ILE A 4 4.58 -19.53 2.11
N TYR A 5 4.31 -20.00 0.90
CA TYR A 5 3.11 -20.73 0.54
C TYR A 5 3.35 -22.24 0.53
N CYS A 6 2.37 -23.06 0.88
CA CYS A 6 2.57 -24.51 0.92
C CYS A 6 2.66 -25.18 -0.46
N GLY A 7 2.16 -24.53 -1.51
CA GLY A 7 2.19 -25.03 -2.89
C GLY A 7 1.24 -26.18 -3.21
N GLN A 8 0.43 -26.69 -2.25
CA GLN A 8 -0.36 -27.91 -2.41
C GLN A 8 -1.83 -27.82 -1.97
N CYS A 9 -2.23 -26.76 -1.23
CA CYS A 9 -3.64 -26.55 -0.90
C CYS A 9 -4.43 -26.05 -2.13
N GLU A 10 -5.75 -26.06 -2.04
CA GLU A 10 -6.65 -25.62 -3.11
C GLU A 10 -6.26 -24.21 -3.63
N TYR A 11 -6.03 -23.28 -2.73
CA TYR A 11 -5.70 -21.90 -3.10
C TYR A 11 -4.36 -21.80 -3.84
N CYS A 12 -3.34 -22.51 -3.38
CA CYS A 12 -2.04 -22.54 -4.08
C CYS A 12 -2.17 -23.15 -5.48
N LEU A 13 -2.91 -24.26 -5.62
CA LEU A 13 -3.12 -24.95 -6.89
C LEU A 13 -3.99 -24.16 -7.89
N THR A 14 -4.84 -23.25 -7.38
CA THR A 14 -5.69 -22.37 -8.20
C THR A 14 -5.10 -20.97 -8.37
N GLN A 15 -3.79 -20.80 -8.13
CA GLN A 15 -3.04 -19.55 -8.31
C GLN A 15 -3.54 -18.39 -7.45
N ARG A 16 -3.99 -18.69 -6.24
CA ARG A 16 -4.36 -17.72 -5.19
C ARG A 16 -3.58 -18.00 -3.90
N PRO A 17 -2.23 -17.99 -3.96
CA PRO A 17 -1.40 -18.38 -2.83
C PRO A 17 -1.56 -17.47 -1.62
N GLU A 18 -2.01 -16.22 -1.79
CA GLU A 18 -2.33 -15.30 -0.70
C GLU A 18 -3.36 -15.87 0.28
N LEU A 19 -4.24 -16.77 -0.21
CA LEU A 19 -5.27 -17.44 0.60
C LEU A 19 -4.82 -18.82 1.10
N CYS A 20 -3.52 -19.11 1.07
CA CYS A 20 -2.98 -20.42 1.45
C CYS A 20 -3.38 -20.82 2.89
N ASP A 21 -3.95 -22.03 3.06
CA ASP A 21 -4.34 -22.55 4.37
C ASP A 21 -3.16 -22.71 5.34
N HIS A 22 -1.94 -22.80 4.80
CA HIS A 22 -0.70 -22.98 5.55
C HIS A 22 0.27 -21.82 5.33
N LEU A 23 -0.26 -20.60 5.15
CA LEU A 23 0.55 -19.41 4.95
C LEU A 23 1.48 -19.21 6.16
N SER A 24 2.77 -19.01 5.87
CA SER A 24 3.76 -18.59 6.85
C SER A 24 4.50 -17.37 6.33
N ALA A 25 4.91 -16.48 7.22
CA ALA A 25 5.60 -15.25 6.83
C ALA A 25 6.82 -14.98 7.73
N VAL A 26 7.96 -14.74 7.10
CA VAL A 26 9.22 -14.36 7.75
C VAL A 26 9.03 -13.02 8.47
N GLY A 27 9.32 -12.97 9.76
CA GLY A 27 9.14 -11.78 10.59
C GLY A 27 7.71 -11.57 11.13
N VAL A 28 6.75 -12.48 10.82
CA VAL A 28 5.36 -12.39 11.30
C VAL A 28 4.96 -13.66 12.05
N THR A 29 5.02 -14.83 11.40
CA THR A 29 4.67 -16.12 11.98
C THR A 29 5.89 -16.97 12.31
N ARG A 30 7.07 -16.48 11.99
CA ARG A 30 8.39 -17.08 12.26
C ARG A 30 9.42 -15.96 12.38
N ASP A 31 10.62 -16.30 12.89
CA ASP A 31 11.73 -15.36 13.03
C ASP A 31 12.04 -14.62 11.74
N GLY A 32 12.37 -13.34 11.84
CA GLY A 32 12.53 -12.41 10.71
C GLY A 32 13.93 -11.84 10.55
N GLY A 33 14.04 -10.85 9.67
CA GLY A 33 15.31 -10.21 9.27
C GLY A 33 15.68 -8.97 10.08
N LEU A 34 14.97 -8.63 11.17
CA LEU A 34 15.38 -7.56 12.08
C LEU A 34 16.47 -8.07 13.04
N ALA A 35 17.56 -8.58 12.48
CA ALA A 35 18.68 -9.22 13.16
C ALA A 35 19.93 -9.16 12.27
N GLU A 36 21.11 -9.35 12.85
CA GLU A 36 22.37 -9.41 12.09
C GLU A 36 22.39 -10.56 11.08
N GLN A 37 21.71 -11.67 11.40
CA GLN A 37 21.58 -12.84 10.55
C GLN A 37 20.19 -13.47 10.70
N PHE A 38 19.66 -13.98 9.61
CA PHE A 38 18.43 -14.78 9.61
C PHE A 38 18.44 -15.80 8.48
N THR A 39 17.56 -16.77 8.51
CA THR A 39 17.40 -17.77 7.45
C THR A 39 16.08 -17.61 6.74
N ALA A 40 16.08 -17.75 5.42
CA ALA A 40 14.88 -17.75 4.60
C ALA A 40 15.00 -18.82 3.50
N PRO A 41 13.87 -19.40 3.04
CA PRO A 41 13.89 -20.29 1.88
C PRO A 41 14.40 -19.54 0.63
N ALA A 42 15.26 -20.17 -0.17
CA ALA A 42 15.80 -19.58 -1.39
C ALA A 42 14.69 -19.15 -2.39
N THR A 43 13.54 -19.81 -2.34
CA THR A 43 12.37 -19.53 -3.19
C THR A 43 11.75 -18.15 -2.97
N VAL A 44 11.96 -17.52 -1.81
CA VAL A 44 11.43 -16.19 -1.48
C VAL A 44 12.52 -15.11 -1.51
N VAL A 45 13.74 -15.45 -1.94
CA VAL A 45 14.87 -14.51 -2.06
C VAL A 45 15.04 -14.08 -3.52
N TYR A 46 15.12 -12.78 -3.74
CA TYR A 46 15.27 -12.19 -5.07
C TYR A 46 16.57 -11.39 -5.16
N LYS A 47 17.29 -11.55 -6.26
CA LYS A 47 18.46 -10.72 -6.55
C LYS A 47 17.98 -9.29 -6.91
N LEU A 48 18.59 -8.29 -6.29
CA LEU A 48 18.34 -6.90 -6.63
C LEU A 48 19.18 -6.47 -7.86
N PRO A 49 18.62 -5.59 -8.73
CA PRO A 49 19.42 -4.88 -9.73
C PRO A 49 20.45 -3.95 -9.06
N ASP A 50 21.59 -3.73 -9.72
CA ASP A 50 22.70 -2.93 -9.18
C ASP A 50 22.34 -1.45 -8.94
N ASN A 51 21.31 -0.94 -9.62
CA ASN A 51 20.83 0.43 -9.49
C ASN A 51 19.82 0.64 -8.35
N VAL A 52 19.49 -0.40 -7.58
CA VAL A 52 18.58 -0.30 -6.42
C VAL A 52 19.40 -0.32 -5.14
N SER A 53 19.34 0.76 -4.36
CA SER A 53 20.00 0.82 -3.06
C SER A 53 19.35 -0.14 -2.06
N LEU A 54 20.11 -0.68 -1.10
CA LEU A 54 19.54 -1.51 -0.02
C LEU A 54 18.50 -0.74 0.80
N ARG A 55 18.68 0.59 0.94
CA ARG A 55 17.73 1.47 1.61
C ARG A 55 16.38 1.48 0.90
N ASP A 56 16.38 1.69 -0.41
CA ASP A 56 15.14 1.73 -1.20
C ASP A 56 14.52 0.32 -1.36
N ALA A 57 15.37 -0.70 -1.41
CA ALA A 57 14.95 -2.10 -1.46
C ALA A 57 14.09 -2.51 -0.26
N ALA A 58 14.26 -1.88 0.91
CA ALA A 58 13.42 -2.12 2.07
C ALA A 58 11.93 -1.75 1.85
N ALA A 59 11.62 -0.97 0.81
CA ALA A 59 10.26 -0.63 0.43
C ALA A 59 9.66 -1.55 -0.67
N ILE A 60 10.41 -2.49 -1.23
CA ILE A 60 9.92 -3.37 -2.31
C ILE A 60 8.74 -4.21 -1.83
N GLU A 61 8.79 -4.72 -0.60
CA GLU A 61 7.69 -5.54 -0.07
C GLU A 61 6.37 -4.74 0.00
N PRO A 62 6.26 -3.58 0.67
CA PRO A 62 5.02 -2.81 0.66
C PRO A 62 4.63 -2.31 -0.74
N VAL A 63 5.57 -2.04 -1.65
CA VAL A 63 5.25 -1.77 -3.07
C VAL A 63 4.61 -2.98 -3.72
N SER A 64 5.10 -4.21 -3.46
CA SER A 64 4.53 -5.43 -4.01
C SER A 64 3.09 -5.69 -3.53
N CYS A 65 2.78 -5.36 -2.26
CA CYS A 65 1.41 -5.38 -1.75
C CYS A 65 0.50 -4.40 -2.50
N ALA A 66 1.00 -3.19 -2.75
CA ALA A 66 0.23 -2.20 -3.49
C ALA A 66 0.04 -2.57 -4.96
N VAL A 67 1.03 -3.18 -5.61
CA VAL A 67 0.93 -3.76 -6.96
C VAL A 67 -0.18 -4.79 -6.99
N HIS A 68 -0.18 -5.77 -6.06
CA HIS A 68 -1.25 -6.75 -5.97
C HIS A 68 -2.63 -6.09 -5.85
N GLY A 69 -2.77 -5.10 -4.98
CA GLY A 69 -4.03 -4.37 -4.82
C GLY A 69 -4.51 -3.72 -6.11
N LEU A 70 -3.63 -3.09 -6.88
CA LEU A 70 -3.99 -2.47 -8.16
C LEU A 70 -4.28 -3.50 -9.27
N ASP A 71 -3.60 -4.64 -9.27
CA ASP A 71 -3.83 -5.71 -10.26
C ASP A 71 -5.22 -6.37 -10.13
N LEU A 72 -5.86 -6.25 -8.95
CA LEU A 72 -7.25 -6.65 -8.74
C LEU A 72 -8.26 -5.69 -9.37
N LEU A 73 -7.83 -4.52 -9.84
CA LEU A 73 -8.67 -3.48 -10.43
C LEU A 73 -8.51 -3.43 -11.95
N LYS A 74 -9.55 -2.92 -12.63
CA LYS A 74 -9.54 -2.68 -14.07
C LYS A 74 -9.22 -1.22 -14.34
N LEU A 75 -7.94 -0.86 -14.28
CA LEU A 75 -7.49 0.52 -14.47
C LEU A 75 -7.54 0.97 -15.94
N ARG A 76 -7.85 2.25 -16.16
CA ARG A 76 -7.85 2.92 -17.46
C ARG A 76 -7.24 4.32 -17.33
N PRO A 77 -6.47 4.81 -18.32
CA PRO A 77 -5.79 6.11 -18.26
C PRO A 77 -6.73 7.30 -18.02
N TYR A 78 -7.94 7.26 -18.55
CA TYR A 78 -8.93 8.34 -18.45
C TYR A 78 -9.65 8.41 -17.10
N GLN A 79 -9.45 7.42 -16.23
CA GLN A 79 -10.12 7.37 -14.93
C GLN A 79 -9.55 8.42 -13.99
N LYS A 80 -10.42 8.94 -13.12
CA LYS A 80 -10.06 9.78 -11.99
C LYS A 80 -9.94 8.92 -10.76
N ALA A 81 -8.79 8.93 -10.11
CA ALA A 81 -8.52 8.16 -8.90
C ALA A 81 -8.45 9.04 -7.66
N LEU A 82 -8.87 8.49 -6.53
CA LEU A 82 -8.69 9.04 -5.20
C LEU A 82 -7.93 8.04 -4.33
N VAL A 83 -6.90 8.52 -3.65
CA VAL A 83 -6.24 7.78 -2.57
C VAL A 83 -6.64 8.42 -1.24
N ILE A 84 -7.15 7.63 -0.30
CA ILE A 84 -7.47 8.07 1.06
C ILE A 84 -6.38 7.56 2.00
N GLY A 85 -5.61 8.49 2.57
CA GLY A 85 -4.47 8.26 3.43
C GLY A 85 -3.22 8.99 2.92
N ASP A 86 -2.69 9.92 3.70
CA ASP A 86 -1.47 10.70 3.40
C ASP A 86 -0.19 10.07 3.96
N GLY A 87 -0.29 8.83 4.46
CA GLY A 87 0.80 8.04 4.98
C GLY A 87 1.64 7.35 3.89
N PHE A 88 2.59 6.52 4.32
CA PHE A 88 3.53 5.81 3.44
C PHE A 88 2.83 5.00 2.33
N MET A 89 1.79 4.21 2.67
CA MET A 89 1.07 3.40 1.67
C MET A 89 0.28 4.28 0.69
N GLY A 90 -0.38 5.34 1.17
CA GLY A 90 -1.08 6.27 0.27
C GLY A 90 -0.14 6.94 -0.72
N GLN A 91 1.07 7.31 -0.29
CA GLN A 91 2.11 7.87 -1.17
C GLN A 91 2.62 6.84 -2.20
N ILE A 92 2.70 5.57 -1.84
CA ILE A 92 3.00 4.47 -2.79
C ILE A 92 1.87 4.36 -3.82
N PHE A 93 0.62 4.29 -3.40
CA PHE A 93 -0.53 4.18 -4.30
C PHE A 93 -0.66 5.37 -5.24
N ALA A 94 -0.43 6.59 -4.76
CA ALA A 94 -0.47 7.78 -5.60
C ALA A 94 0.54 7.71 -6.76
N GLN A 95 1.76 7.26 -6.49
CA GLN A 95 2.79 7.08 -7.51
C GLN A 95 2.50 5.88 -8.42
N LEU A 96 2.04 4.75 -7.85
CA LEU A 96 1.72 3.55 -8.63
C LEU A 96 0.58 3.77 -9.60
N LEU A 97 -0.51 4.42 -9.20
CA LEU A 97 -1.63 4.75 -10.09
C LEU A 97 -1.15 5.53 -11.31
N GLN A 98 -0.25 6.50 -11.12
CA GLN A 98 0.36 7.25 -12.22
C GLN A 98 1.27 6.36 -13.09
N ALA A 99 2.07 5.49 -12.47
CA ALA A 99 2.92 4.53 -13.19
C ALA A 99 2.09 3.54 -14.04
N TYR A 100 0.88 3.22 -13.59
CA TYR A 100 -0.12 2.42 -14.32
C TYR A 100 -0.91 3.24 -15.36
N GLY A 101 -0.58 4.53 -15.51
CA GLY A 101 -1.14 5.40 -16.55
C GLY A 101 -2.41 6.15 -16.16
N VAL A 102 -2.83 6.15 -14.91
CA VAL A 102 -3.93 7.00 -14.43
C VAL A 102 -3.44 8.43 -14.31
N HIS A 103 -3.97 9.34 -15.15
CA HIS A 103 -3.43 10.71 -15.24
C HIS A 103 -3.93 11.67 -14.15
N GLN A 104 -5.09 11.43 -13.57
CA GLN A 104 -5.63 12.25 -12.49
C GLN A 104 -5.72 11.44 -11.21
N VAL A 105 -4.82 11.73 -10.27
CA VAL A 105 -4.76 11.08 -8.96
C VAL A 105 -4.84 12.15 -7.88
N ASP A 106 -5.94 12.15 -7.13
CA ASP A 106 -6.17 13.01 -5.99
C ASP A 106 -5.85 12.28 -4.69
N LEU A 107 -5.48 13.00 -3.63
CA LEU A 107 -5.12 12.44 -2.32
C LEU A 107 -5.90 13.13 -1.20
N ALA A 108 -6.51 12.33 -0.33
CA ALA A 108 -7.15 12.79 0.89
C ALA A 108 -6.32 12.39 2.12
N GLY A 109 -6.19 13.29 3.07
CA GLY A 109 -5.43 13.06 4.30
C GLY A 109 -5.79 14.07 5.39
N ILE A 110 -4.99 14.12 6.43
CA ILE A 110 -5.24 14.99 7.60
C ILE A 110 -4.09 15.95 7.92
N PHE A 111 -2.92 15.80 7.27
CA PHE A 111 -1.73 16.60 7.52
C PHE A 111 -1.37 17.47 6.31
N ASP A 112 -1.54 18.79 6.42
CA ASP A 112 -1.26 19.75 5.33
C ASP A 112 0.15 19.59 4.75
N GLU A 113 1.16 19.42 5.58
CA GLU A 113 2.56 19.27 5.14
C GLU A 113 2.75 18.03 4.27
N LYS A 114 2.10 16.91 4.64
CA LYS A 114 2.15 15.68 3.84
C LYS A 114 1.39 15.82 2.53
N LEU A 115 0.22 16.44 2.57
CA LEU A 115 -0.60 16.72 1.39
C LEU A 115 0.15 17.63 0.42
N GLN A 116 0.75 18.71 0.88
CA GLN A 116 1.55 19.62 0.06
C GLN A 116 2.75 18.89 -0.57
N ARG A 117 3.50 18.12 0.24
CA ARG A 117 4.61 17.32 -0.27
C ARG A 117 4.19 16.33 -1.35
N ASN A 118 3.04 15.67 -1.21
CA ASN A 118 2.52 14.75 -2.22
C ASN A 118 2.24 15.46 -3.55
N LYS A 119 1.68 16.67 -3.50
CA LYS A 119 1.42 17.49 -4.68
C LYS A 119 2.74 17.91 -5.37
N GLU A 120 3.74 18.32 -4.61
CA GLU A 120 5.02 18.81 -5.13
C GLU A 120 5.95 17.70 -5.63
N GLN A 121 5.99 16.56 -4.96
CA GLN A 121 7.04 15.56 -5.19
C GLN A 121 6.53 14.26 -5.84
N PHE A 122 5.24 13.94 -5.71
CA PHE A 122 4.69 12.66 -6.15
C PHE A 122 3.59 12.81 -7.21
N GLY A 123 3.43 14.01 -7.79
CA GLY A 123 2.56 14.24 -8.94
C GLY A 123 1.06 14.12 -8.65
N VAL A 124 0.65 14.24 -7.38
CA VAL A 124 -0.76 14.26 -7.00
C VAL A 124 -1.43 15.52 -7.58
N THR A 125 -2.60 15.34 -8.19
CA THR A 125 -3.32 16.42 -8.89
C THR A 125 -3.96 17.38 -7.90
N GLU A 126 -4.85 16.88 -7.04
CA GLU A 126 -5.51 17.66 -6.00
C GLU A 126 -5.37 16.97 -4.64
N THR A 127 -5.42 17.76 -3.58
CA THR A 127 -5.33 17.27 -2.21
C THR A 127 -6.46 17.80 -1.35
N TYR A 128 -6.97 16.96 -0.45
CA TYR A 128 -8.06 17.30 0.47
C TYR A 128 -7.63 17.04 1.91
N ASN A 129 -7.60 18.09 2.73
CA ASN A 129 -7.46 17.92 4.18
C ASN A 129 -8.84 17.65 4.77
N THR A 130 -9.13 16.39 5.09
CA THR A 130 -10.44 15.95 5.54
C THR A 130 -10.85 16.47 6.93
N THR A 131 -9.94 17.11 7.66
CA THR A 131 -10.26 17.85 8.89
C THR A 131 -10.80 19.25 8.60
N LYS A 132 -10.66 19.76 7.37
CA LYS A 132 -11.02 21.12 6.97
C LYS A 132 -12.11 21.16 5.91
N GLU A 133 -12.10 20.21 5.00
CA GLU A 133 -13.01 20.14 3.87
C GLU A 133 -13.38 18.70 3.51
N PRO A 134 -14.60 18.42 3.06
CA PRO A 134 -14.97 17.08 2.64
C PRO A 134 -14.36 16.73 1.28
N VAL A 135 -14.10 15.44 1.08
CA VAL A 135 -13.80 14.90 -0.24
C VAL A 135 -15.07 14.94 -1.12
N PRO A 136 -14.97 15.26 -2.41
CA PRO A 136 -16.10 15.22 -3.33
C PRO A 136 -16.76 13.82 -3.36
N THR A 137 -18.10 13.80 -3.23
CA THR A 137 -18.90 12.57 -3.37
C THR A 137 -19.23 12.30 -4.83
N ASP A 138 -19.46 11.03 -5.19
CA ASP A 138 -19.86 10.64 -6.55
C ASP A 138 -18.89 11.12 -7.67
N ALA A 139 -17.60 11.23 -7.37
CA ALA A 139 -16.64 11.95 -8.21
C ALA A 139 -15.53 11.08 -8.83
N TYR A 140 -15.27 9.90 -8.28
CA TYR A 140 -14.09 9.11 -8.63
C TYR A 140 -14.44 7.75 -9.25
N ASP A 141 -13.63 7.33 -10.23
CA ASP A 141 -13.74 6.00 -10.89
C ASP A 141 -13.05 4.91 -10.08
N VAL A 142 -11.92 5.26 -9.45
CA VAL A 142 -11.09 4.35 -8.67
C VAL A 142 -10.80 5.01 -7.33
N ILE A 143 -11.05 4.29 -6.25
CA ILE A 143 -10.75 4.76 -4.90
C ILE A 143 -9.88 3.72 -4.21
N VAL A 144 -8.77 4.15 -3.63
CA VAL A 144 -7.92 3.33 -2.76
C VAL A 144 -8.04 3.84 -1.34
N GLU A 145 -8.62 3.04 -0.47
CA GLU A 145 -8.67 3.29 0.96
C GLU A 145 -7.42 2.65 1.61
N ALA A 146 -6.49 3.47 2.12
CA ALA A 146 -5.19 3.04 2.63
C ALA A 146 -4.96 3.41 4.11
N VAL A 147 -6.04 3.59 4.89
CA VAL A 147 -6.00 3.94 6.32
C VAL A 147 -6.51 2.80 7.21
N GLY A 148 -7.65 2.18 6.83
CA GLY A 148 -8.26 1.08 7.57
C GLY A 148 -9.22 1.52 8.68
N LEU A 149 -9.72 2.75 8.66
CA LEU A 149 -10.70 3.21 9.64
C LEU A 149 -12.12 3.17 9.08
N PRO A 150 -13.15 2.85 9.90
CA PRO A 150 -14.54 2.86 9.46
C PRO A 150 -14.96 4.16 8.76
N ALA A 151 -14.51 5.31 9.26
CA ALA A 151 -14.82 6.60 8.67
C ALA A 151 -14.22 6.79 7.27
N THR A 152 -12.98 6.36 7.04
CA THR A 152 -12.32 6.46 5.74
C THR A 152 -12.86 5.43 4.75
N GLN A 153 -13.27 4.25 5.21
CA GLN A 153 -13.96 3.24 4.41
C GLN A 153 -15.34 3.75 3.94
N ALA A 154 -16.12 4.36 4.82
CA ALA A 154 -17.38 5.00 4.45
C ALA A 154 -17.16 6.16 3.46
N GLN A 155 -16.13 6.98 3.69
CA GLN A 155 -15.73 8.06 2.77
C GLN A 155 -15.37 7.54 1.38
N ALA A 156 -14.65 6.40 1.30
CA ALA A 156 -14.28 5.77 0.04
C ALA A 156 -15.52 5.37 -0.79
N VAL A 157 -16.52 4.78 -0.14
CA VAL A 157 -17.78 4.42 -0.81
C VAL A 157 -18.58 5.65 -1.22
N ALA A 158 -18.60 6.71 -0.40
CA ALA A 158 -19.30 7.96 -0.72
C ALA A 158 -18.66 8.69 -1.92
N ALA A 159 -17.32 8.65 -2.04
CA ALA A 159 -16.59 9.26 -3.15
C ALA A 159 -16.80 8.53 -4.49
N ALA A 160 -17.28 7.28 -4.46
CA ALA A 160 -17.42 6.40 -5.62
C ALA A 160 -18.58 6.82 -6.53
N LYS A 161 -18.30 7.17 -7.79
CA LYS A 161 -19.30 7.40 -8.81
C LYS A 161 -19.87 6.09 -9.38
N LYS A 162 -20.83 6.17 -10.28
CA LYS A 162 -21.40 4.99 -10.96
C LYS A 162 -20.33 4.21 -11.72
N GLY A 163 -20.27 2.90 -11.51
CA GLY A 163 -19.29 1.99 -12.12
C GLY A 163 -17.92 2.04 -11.46
N ALA A 164 -17.77 2.72 -10.33
CA ALA A 164 -16.48 2.85 -9.66
C ALA A 164 -16.00 1.55 -9.00
N GLN A 165 -14.69 1.48 -8.82
CA GLN A 165 -13.98 0.41 -8.12
C GLN A 165 -13.37 0.97 -6.83
N VAL A 166 -13.66 0.35 -5.70
CA VAL A 166 -13.15 0.74 -4.38
C VAL A 166 -12.24 -0.38 -3.87
N LEU A 167 -10.96 -0.10 -3.71
CA LEU A 167 -10.00 -0.99 -3.08
C LEU A 167 -9.93 -0.70 -1.59
N MET A 168 -10.33 -1.65 -0.76
CA MET A 168 -10.16 -1.64 0.69
C MET A 168 -8.81 -2.28 1.02
N PHE A 169 -7.78 -1.45 1.14
CA PHE A 169 -6.40 -1.88 1.38
C PHE A 169 -5.96 -1.67 2.82
N GLY A 170 -6.43 -0.60 3.46
CA GLY A 170 -6.12 -0.31 4.85
C GLY A 170 -6.64 -1.39 5.80
N VAL A 171 -5.81 -1.79 6.77
CA VAL A 171 -6.14 -2.81 7.77
C VAL A 171 -6.59 -2.14 9.06
N GLY A 172 -7.85 -2.31 9.40
CA GLY A 172 -8.43 -1.85 10.67
C GLY A 172 -8.44 -2.93 11.76
N PRO A 173 -8.87 -2.57 12.98
CA PRO A 173 -9.13 -3.55 14.03
C PRO A 173 -10.13 -4.60 13.57
N GLN A 174 -9.99 -5.84 14.06
CA GLN A 174 -10.82 -6.98 13.62
C GLN A 174 -12.31 -6.76 13.86
N GLU A 175 -12.67 -6.04 14.93
CA GLU A 175 -14.06 -5.74 15.30
C GLU A 175 -14.59 -4.47 14.63
N ALA A 176 -13.73 -3.75 13.89
CA ALA A 176 -14.15 -2.51 13.23
C ALA A 176 -15.09 -2.81 12.07
N HIS A 177 -16.17 -2.06 11.98
CA HIS A 177 -17.13 -2.15 10.89
C HIS A 177 -17.68 -0.75 10.55
N PHE A 178 -18.16 -0.58 9.32
CA PHE A 178 -18.86 0.61 8.89
C PHE A 178 -20.19 0.24 8.21
N GLU A 179 -21.16 1.13 8.30
CA GLU A 179 -22.43 0.94 7.62
C GLU A 179 -22.34 1.35 6.17
N MET A 180 -22.95 0.55 5.30
CA MET A 180 -22.96 0.76 3.86
C MET A 180 -24.37 0.58 3.30
N ASN A 181 -24.82 1.55 2.49
CA ASN A 181 -26.09 1.44 1.81
C ASN A 181 -25.98 0.43 0.65
N THR A 182 -26.59 -0.74 0.81
CA THR A 182 -26.58 -1.80 -0.21
C THR A 182 -27.30 -1.42 -1.51
N TYR A 183 -28.29 -0.50 -1.44
CA TYR A 183 -28.94 0.03 -2.63
C TYR A 183 -27.99 0.87 -3.49
N ASP A 184 -27.08 1.62 -2.88
CA ASP A 184 -26.06 2.37 -3.62
C ASP A 184 -25.08 1.46 -4.34
N ILE A 185 -24.66 0.34 -3.73
CA ILE A 185 -23.84 -0.66 -4.41
C ILE A 185 -24.55 -1.16 -5.67
N TYR A 186 -25.82 -1.53 -5.55
CA TYR A 186 -26.64 -2.02 -6.67
C TYR A 186 -26.82 -0.94 -7.74
N LYS A 187 -27.32 0.25 -7.34
CA LYS A 187 -27.69 1.30 -8.30
C LYS A 187 -26.49 1.93 -9.00
N LYS A 188 -25.37 2.06 -8.30
CA LYS A 188 -24.12 2.58 -8.87
C LYS A 188 -23.27 1.48 -9.54
N GLN A 189 -23.63 0.20 -9.39
CA GLN A 189 -22.84 -0.94 -9.89
C GLN A 189 -21.38 -0.88 -9.38
N LEU A 190 -21.21 -0.70 -8.07
CA LEU A 190 -19.88 -0.60 -7.47
C LEU A 190 -19.19 -1.96 -7.40
N THR A 191 -17.88 -1.95 -7.60
CA THR A 191 -16.99 -3.05 -7.22
C THR A 191 -16.26 -2.67 -5.94
N ILE A 192 -16.40 -3.47 -4.88
CA ILE A 192 -15.66 -3.30 -3.63
C ILE A 192 -14.74 -4.50 -3.48
N GLN A 193 -13.43 -4.23 -3.46
CA GLN A 193 -12.38 -5.23 -3.51
C GLN A 193 -11.49 -5.12 -2.28
N GLY A 194 -11.29 -6.23 -1.56
CA GLY A 194 -10.23 -6.36 -0.57
C GLY A 194 -8.93 -6.84 -1.21
N SER A 195 -7.80 -6.51 -0.60
CA SER A 195 -6.47 -6.99 -1.02
C SER A 195 -5.74 -7.56 0.18
N PHE A 196 -5.12 -8.72 0.00
CA PHE A 196 -4.35 -9.36 1.04
C PHE A 196 -2.96 -9.73 0.54
N ILE A 197 -1.92 -9.26 1.23
CA ILE A 197 -0.48 -9.45 0.95
C ILE A 197 -0.07 -9.20 -0.52
N ASN A 198 0.95 -9.91 -1.03
CA ASN A 198 1.64 -9.61 -2.29
C ASN A 198 1.92 -10.86 -3.16
N PRO A 199 0.92 -11.70 -3.45
CA PRO A 199 1.14 -12.94 -4.18
C PRO A 199 1.72 -12.66 -5.57
N LEU A 200 2.89 -13.27 -5.85
CA LEU A 200 3.56 -13.26 -7.15
C LEU A 200 4.01 -11.89 -7.70
N THR A 201 3.76 -10.77 -6.99
CA THR A 201 4.01 -9.40 -7.46
C THR A 201 5.39 -8.83 -7.06
N PHE A 202 6.20 -9.61 -6.35
CA PHE A 202 7.50 -9.12 -5.84
C PHE A 202 8.49 -8.75 -6.97
N ARG A 203 8.49 -9.48 -8.09
CA ARG A 203 9.31 -9.17 -9.27
C ARG A 203 8.87 -7.88 -9.96
N ASP A 204 7.57 -7.65 -10.03
CA ASP A 204 7.02 -6.42 -10.63
C ASP A 204 7.36 -5.20 -9.78
N ALA A 205 7.29 -5.33 -8.44
CA ALA A 205 7.72 -4.30 -7.52
C ALA A 205 9.23 -3.98 -7.67
N ILE A 206 10.10 -4.99 -7.79
CA ILE A 206 11.54 -4.78 -8.07
C ILE A 206 11.70 -4.01 -9.39
N SER A 207 11.00 -4.40 -10.44
CA SER A 207 11.05 -3.74 -11.76
C SER A 207 10.59 -2.28 -11.67
N LEU A 208 9.49 -2.01 -10.98
CA LEU A 208 8.97 -0.66 -10.78
C LEU A 208 9.95 0.23 -10.01
N VAL A 209 10.51 -0.26 -8.90
CA VAL A 209 11.48 0.49 -8.10
C VAL A 209 12.77 0.74 -8.92
N SER A 210 13.27 -0.26 -9.64
CA SER A 210 14.48 -0.12 -10.45
C SER A 210 14.31 0.77 -11.68
N SER A 211 13.08 0.94 -12.17
CA SER A 211 12.77 1.77 -13.34
C SER A 211 12.91 3.28 -13.08
N GLY A 212 12.99 3.70 -11.80
CA GLY A 212 12.99 5.11 -11.41
C GLY A 212 11.65 5.82 -11.56
N LYS A 213 10.56 5.10 -11.89
CA LYS A 213 9.21 5.67 -12.00
C LYS A 213 8.60 6.03 -10.64
N MET A 214 9.20 5.54 -9.56
CA MET A 214 8.77 5.83 -8.20
C MET A 214 9.90 6.49 -7.41
N ASN A 215 9.60 7.55 -6.70
CA ASN A 215 10.52 8.20 -5.78
C ASN A 215 10.46 7.49 -4.39
N ILE A 216 11.06 6.32 -4.30
CA ILE A 216 11.10 5.53 -3.05
C ILE A 216 11.95 6.23 -1.98
N GLY A 217 13.12 6.75 -2.36
CA GLY A 217 14.00 7.45 -1.43
C GLY A 217 13.32 8.62 -0.71
N GLY A 218 12.43 9.32 -1.41
CA GLY A 218 11.61 10.39 -0.86
C GLY A 218 10.58 9.94 0.18
N LEU A 219 10.19 8.67 0.22
CA LEU A 219 9.22 8.13 1.19
C LEU A 219 9.85 7.77 2.54
N ILE A 220 11.14 7.47 2.57
CA ILE A 220 11.86 7.02 3.77
C ILE A 220 12.34 8.25 4.54
N SER A 221 11.76 8.48 5.71
CA SER A 221 12.07 9.65 6.55
C SER A 221 13.23 9.41 7.50
N HIS A 222 13.46 8.16 7.92
CA HIS A 222 14.46 7.85 8.94
C HIS A 222 15.22 6.57 8.60
N GLU A 223 16.54 6.61 8.89
CA GLU A 223 17.38 5.42 8.93
C GLU A 223 17.78 5.19 10.38
N LEU A 224 17.46 4.03 10.92
CA LEU A 224 17.69 3.67 12.30
C LEU A 224 18.79 2.59 12.38
N LYS A 225 19.50 2.55 13.49
CA LYS A 225 20.31 1.40 13.88
C LYS A 225 19.43 0.36 14.58
N LEU A 226 19.90 -0.88 14.66
CA LEU A 226 19.17 -1.96 15.32
C LEU A 226 18.82 -1.63 16.78
N GLU A 227 19.74 -0.97 17.51
CA GLU A 227 19.58 -0.58 18.92
C GLU A 227 18.49 0.49 19.12
N GLN A 228 18.14 1.23 18.06
CA GLN A 228 17.13 2.29 18.11
C GLN A 228 15.70 1.79 17.85
N VAL A 229 15.54 0.51 17.49
CA VAL A 229 14.23 -0.06 17.15
C VAL A 229 13.28 0.02 18.34
N GLN A 230 13.76 -0.28 19.57
CA GLN A 230 12.91 -0.20 20.75
C GLN A 230 12.45 1.24 21.03
N ASP A 231 13.31 2.22 20.86
CA ASP A 231 12.94 3.64 21.03
C ASP A 231 11.93 4.10 19.98
N PHE A 232 12.02 3.57 18.75
CA PHE A 232 11.02 3.80 17.71
C PHE A 232 9.66 3.20 18.10
N LEU A 233 9.63 1.95 18.55
CA LEU A 233 8.39 1.26 18.98
C LEU A 233 7.76 1.93 20.21
N ASP A 234 8.57 2.47 21.11
CA ASP A 234 8.12 3.23 22.27
C ASP A 234 7.63 4.66 21.93
N GLY A 235 7.66 5.06 20.65
CA GLY A 235 7.25 6.40 20.20
C GLY A 235 8.19 7.54 20.61
N LYS A 236 9.44 7.24 20.99
CA LYS A 236 10.44 8.24 21.39
C LYS A 236 11.06 8.97 20.20
N ILE A 237 10.94 8.43 18.99
CA ILE A 237 11.43 9.04 17.76
C ILE A 237 10.24 9.68 17.03
N SER A 238 10.20 10.99 16.96
CA SER A 238 9.11 11.77 16.38
C SER A 238 9.28 12.00 14.87
N GLY A 239 8.20 12.39 14.17
CA GLY A 239 8.24 12.80 12.76
C GLY A 239 8.47 11.64 11.77
N VAL A 240 8.34 10.39 12.22
CA VAL A 240 8.55 9.22 11.37
C VAL A 240 7.36 9.00 10.44
N SER A 241 7.61 9.05 9.13
CA SER A 241 6.67 8.57 8.10
C SER A 241 6.96 7.12 7.73
N LYS A 242 8.23 6.82 7.42
CA LYS A 242 8.75 5.47 7.22
C LYS A 242 10.18 5.41 7.74
N ALA A 243 10.44 4.49 8.63
CA ALA A 243 11.79 4.16 9.07
C ALA A 243 12.30 2.89 8.36
N VAL A 244 13.58 2.86 8.05
CA VAL A 244 14.33 1.66 7.68
C VAL A 244 15.40 1.41 8.72
N VAL A 245 15.74 0.16 8.97
CA VAL A 245 16.78 -0.22 9.92
C VAL A 245 17.99 -0.69 9.15
N LYS A 246 19.14 -0.03 9.37
CA LYS A 246 20.41 -0.50 8.86
C LYS A 246 21.02 -1.46 9.88
N VAL A 247 21.07 -2.74 9.52
CA VAL A 247 21.70 -3.80 10.31
C VAL A 247 23.15 -3.98 9.84
N GLY A 248 24.06 -4.01 10.79
CA GLY A 248 25.50 -4.09 10.51
C GLY A 248 26.16 -2.74 10.28
N ALA A 249 27.49 -2.72 10.31
CA ALA A 249 28.30 -1.52 10.13
C ALA A 249 28.41 -1.10 8.66
#